data_c975c16aa9046db31dfb67da3a51568c
#
_entry.id   c975c16aa9046db31dfb67da3a51568c
#
_cell.length_a   1.000
_cell.length_b   1.000
_cell.length_c   1.000
_cell.angle_alpha   90.00
_cell.angle_beta   90.00
_cell.angle_gamma   90.00
#
_symmetry.space_group_name_H-M   'P 1'
#
loop_
_entity.id
_entity.type
_entity.pdbx_description
1 polymer ?
#
loop_
_entity_poly.entity_id
_entity_poly.type
_entity_poly.pdbx_seq_one_letter_code
_entity_poly.pdbx_strand_id
1 'polypeptide(L)'
;KFSTFSRQINYLTPAKTYYVRAFVTNRVGTTYSEAKTLHTLPTVVPTGVSVTKLDNITRNSVRIEGNVASAEEGDIIERGFIYSLSGYSLEESTGNKIMLSGNSIGTFITTITGLTKNTKYYVKAYAKNQAGIAYSYIQSFTTKDTELPTLTSDFQVTIMVKGVATITSDGAAAVTRKGFVYSLSLIHISEPTRLGM
;
A
#
# COMPACT_ATOMS: atom_id res chain seq x y z
N LYS A 1 -49.05 37.58 -1.73
CA LYS A 1 -47.75 37.74 -2.42
C LYS A 1 -46.90 36.47 -2.18
N PHE A 2 -46.49 35.79 -3.21
CA PHE A 2 -45.61 34.62 -3.10
C PHE A 2 -44.18 35.11 -2.93
N SER A 3 -43.42 34.49 -2.02
CA SER A 3 -42.03 34.84 -1.75
C SER A 3 -41.20 33.56 -1.50
N THR A 4 -39.94 33.64 -1.81
CA THR A 4 -38.96 32.64 -1.39
C THR A 4 -38.53 32.93 0.06
N PHE A 5 -38.21 31.86 0.80
CA PHE A 5 -37.61 31.95 2.12
C PHE A 5 -36.46 30.96 2.24
N SER A 6 -35.50 31.28 3.08
CA SER A 6 -34.35 30.46 3.41
C SER A 6 -34.09 30.48 4.91
N ARG A 7 -33.57 29.38 5.43
CA ARG A 7 -33.14 29.26 6.82
C ARG A 7 -31.91 28.39 6.92
N GLN A 8 -30.92 28.82 7.65
CA GLN A 8 -29.79 28.00 8.04
C GLN A 8 -30.17 27.11 9.21
N ILE A 9 -29.84 25.84 9.14
CA ILE A 9 -30.03 24.86 10.22
C ILE A 9 -28.64 24.62 10.82
N ASN A 10 -28.48 24.93 12.11
CA ASN A 10 -27.22 24.83 12.84
C ASN A 10 -27.26 23.68 13.84
N TYR A 11 -26.11 23.35 14.41
CA TYR A 11 -25.95 22.31 15.47
C TYR A 11 -26.36 20.90 15.05
N LEU A 12 -26.23 20.59 13.77
CA LEU A 12 -26.38 19.22 13.30
C LEU A 12 -25.18 18.38 13.72
N THR A 13 -25.43 17.14 14.12
CA THR A 13 -24.35 16.17 14.43
C THR A 13 -23.60 15.82 13.15
N PRO A 14 -22.26 15.81 13.16
CA PRO A 14 -21.45 15.38 12.02
C PRO A 14 -21.70 13.92 11.63
N ALA A 15 -21.43 13.57 10.35
CA ALA A 15 -21.55 12.24 9.77
C ALA A 15 -22.92 11.58 10.02
N LYS A 16 -24.00 12.35 9.99
CA LYS A 16 -25.38 11.87 10.17
C LYS A 16 -26.25 12.19 8.97
N THR A 17 -27.23 11.33 8.77
CA THR A 17 -28.28 11.54 7.78
C THR A 17 -29.46 12.26 8.42
N TYR A 18 -29.90 13.33 7.81
CA TYR A 18 -31.11 14.07 8.18
C TYR A 18 -32.10 14.07 7.03
N TYR A 19 -33.37 14.12 7.39
CA TYR A 19 -34.49 14.30 6.44
C TYR A 19 -35.10 15.66 6.69
N VAL A 20 -35.21 16.47 5.65
CA VAL A 20 -35.65 17.87 5.73
C VAL A 20 -36.85 18.09 4.84
N ARG A 21 -37.86 18.80 5.37
CA ARG A 21 -39.04 19.28 4.65
C ARG A 21 -39.22 20.75 4.91
N ALA A 22 -39.60 21.51 3.90
CA ALA A 22 -40.15 22.83 4.09
C ALA A 22 -41.66 22.73 4.44
N PHE A 23 -42.17 23.69 5.19
CA PHE A 23 -43.58 23.75 5.47
C PHE A 23 -44.10 25.16 5.34
N VAL A 24 -45.38 25.29 5.07
CA VAL A 24 -46.11 26.56 5.04
C VAL A 24 -47.47 26.34 5.71
N THR A 25 -47.88 27.32 6.54
CA THR A 25 -49.13 27.26 7.30
C THR A 25 -49.99 28.48 6.96
N ASN A 26 -51.27 28.26 6.81
CA ASN A 26 -52.30 29.32 6.74
C ASN A 26 -53.47 28.98 7.72
N ARG A 27 -54.54 29.71 7.63
CA ARG A 27 -55.72 29.52 8.53
C ARG A 27 -56.41 28.16 8.34
N VAL A 28 -56.18 27.49 7.21
CA VAL A 28 -56.81 26.22 6.87
C VAL A 28 -55.96 25.03 7.36
N GLY A 29 -54.63 25.18 7.35
CA GLY A 29 -53.74 24.10 7.77
C GLY A 29 -52.29 24.26 7.32
N THR A 30 -51.50 23.24 7.50
CA THR A 30 -50.08 23.18 7.15
C THR A 30 -49.85 22.21 5.99
N THR A 31 -49.06 22.64 5.04
CA THR A 31 -48.58 21.83 3.92
C THR A 31 -47.07 21.67 4.00
N TYR A 32 -46.58 20.46 3.68
CA TYR A 32 -45.17 20.11 3.68
C TYR A 32 -44.68 19.81 2.26
N SER A 33 -43.44 20.15 1.99
CA SER A 33 -42.77 19.70 0.77
C SER A 33 -42.44 18.20 0.81
N GLU A 34 -42.01 17.63 -0.31
CA GLU A 34 -41.32 16.36 -0.32
C GLU A 34 -40.11 16.39 0.62
N ALA A 35 -39.82 15.24 1.24
CA ALA A 35 -38.64 15.09 2.07
C ALA A 35 -37.38 15.04 1.22
N LYS A 36 -36.35 15.79 1.62
CA LYS A 36 -35.01 15.69 1.06
C LYS A 36 -34.04 15.16 2.09
N THR A 37 -33.16 14.26 1.64
CA THR A 37 -32.09 13.71 2.48
C THR A 37 -30.85 14.56 2.35
N LEU A 38 -30.20 14.84 3.47
CA LEU A 38 -28.89 15.45 3.53
C LEU A 38 -27.97 14.66 4.47
N HIS A 39 -26.70 14.62 4.15
CA HIS A 39 -25.67 14.04 5.02
C HIS A 39 -24.76 15.16 5.50
N THR A 40 -24.53 15.23 6.79
CA THR A 40 -23.52 16.14 7.36
C THR A 40 -22.14 15.54 7.19
N LEU A 41 -21.14 16.39 6.92
CA LEU A 41 -19.76 15.96 6.75
C LEU A 41 -19.14 15.54 8.09
N PRO A 42 -18.20 14.57 8.10
CA PRO A 42 -17.39 14.27 9.26
C PRO A 42 -16.47 15.46 9.59
N THR A 43 -16.08 15.59 10.84
CA THR A 43 -15.15 16.62 11.31
C THR A 43 -13.81 16.07 11.75
N VAL A 44 -13.70 14.74 11.90
CA VAL A 44 -12.49 14.04 12.37
C VAL A 44 -11.90 13.20 11.25
N VAL A 45 -10.60 13.39 11.02
CA VAL A 45 -9.83 12.57 10.06
C VAL A 45 -9.66 11.12 10.57
N PRO A 46 -9.35 10.15 9.69
CA PRO A 46 -9.08 8.77 10.12
C PRO A 46 -7.98 8.69 11.17
N THR A 47 -8.05 7.68 12.05
CA THR A 47 -7.05 7.46 13.10
C THR A 47 -6.40 6.09 13.02
N GLY A 48 -5.25 5.93 13.71
CA GLY A 48 -4.49 4.69 13.74
C GLY A 48 -3.96 4.27 12.36
N VAL A 49 -3.62 5.25 11.52
CA VAL A 49 -2.95 5.01 10.24
C VAL A 49 -1.49 4.64 10.52
N SER A 50 -1.06 3.48 10.03
CA SER A 50 0.29 2.98 10.28
C SER A 50 0.84 2.17 9.10
N VAL A 51 2.17 2.15 8.95
CA VAL A 51 2.89 1.13 8.20
C VAL A 51 3.21 0.01 9.18
N THR A 52 2.64 -1.16 8.98
CA THR A 52 2.78 -2.29 9.92
C THR A 52 3.92 -3.22 9.54
N LYS A 53 4.24 -3.31 8.25
CA LYS A 53 5.30 -4.20 7.78
C LYS A 53 5.95 -3.71 6.49
N LEU A 54 7.27 -3.91 6.42
CA LEU A 54 8.11 -3.76 5.23
C LEU A 54 8.88 -5.06 5.07
N ASP A 55 8.55 -5.87 4.07
CA ASP A 55 9.21 -7.15 3.82
C ASP A 55 9.43 -7.40 2.32
N ASN A 56 10.00 -8.58 2.00
CA ASN A 56 10.33 -8.98 0.64
C ASN A 56 11.08 -7.88 -0.13
N ILE A 57 12.01 -7.21 0.58
CA ILE A 57 12.82 -6.16 -0.03
C ILE A 57 13.79 -6.81 -1.01
N THR A 58 13.66 -6.44 -2.28
CA THR A 58 14.56 -6.84 -3.35
C THR A 58 15.42 -5.66 -3.82
N ARG A 59 16.10 -5.80 -4.92
CA ARG A 59 16.85 -4.70 -5.54
C ARG A 59 15.96 -3.60 -6.13
N ASN A 60 14.73 -3.92 -6.49
CA ASN A 60 13.83 -3.01 -7.21
C ASN A 60 12.39 -3.04 -6.71
N SER A 61 12.13 -3.72 -5.59
CA SER A 61 10.80 -3.79 -5.01
C SER A 61 10.79 -3.96 -3.50
N VAL A 62 9.65 -3.65 -2.89
CA VAL A 62 9.35 -3.89 -1.48
C VAL A 62 7.86 -4.20 -1.34
N ARG A 63 7.51 -5.18 -0.51
CA ARG A 63 6.13 -5.41 -0.08
C ARG A 63 5.86 -4.56 1.16
N ILE A 64 4.79 -3.79 1.11
CA ILE A 64 4.37 -2.89 2.20
C ILE A 64 2.99 -3.31 2.68
N GLU A 65 2.85 -3.31 3.99
CA GLU A 65 1.58 -3.48 4.68
C GLU A 65 1.29 -2.28 5.57
N GLY A 66 0.08 -1.76 5.47
CA GLY A 66 -0.42 -0.67 6.29
C GLY A 66 -1.74 -1.02 6.95
N ASN A 67 -2.15 -0.21 7.91
CA ASN A 67 -3.42 -0.36 8.62
C ASN A 67 -4.09 0.99 8.86
N VAL A 68 -5.41 0.99 8.85
CA VAL A 68 -6.26 2.09 9.32
C VAL A 68 -7.14 1.51 10.44
N ALA A 69 -6.99 2.01 11.66
CA ALA A 69 -7.73 1.48 12.80
C ALA A 69 -9.19 1.96 12.82
N SER A 70 -9.42 3.23 12.49
CA SER A 70 -10.76 3.83 12.48
C SER A 70 -10.91 4.85 11.35
N ALA A 71 -12.08 4.86 10.73
CA ALA A 71 -12.52 5.90 9.81
C ALA A 71 -13.11 7.12 10.55
N GLU A 72 -13.28 7.01 11.88
CA GLU A 72 -13.97 7.97 12.74
C GLU A 72 -15.41 8.24 12.25
N GLU A 73 -15.71 9.50 11.95
CA GLU A 73 -17.06 9.95 11.58
C GLU A 73 -17.32 9.86 10.06
N GLY A 74 -17.05 8.73 9.42
CA GLY A 74 -17.34 8.63 7.99
C GLY A 74 -16.64 7.48 7.31
N ASP A 75 -16.74 7.41 6.00
CA ASP A 75 -16.13 6.37 5.19
C ASP A 75 -14.71 6.76 4.78
N ILE A 76 -13.82 5.80 4.69
CA ILE A 76 -12.55 5.98 4.01
C ILE A 76 -12.84 6.14 2.51
N ILE A 77 -12.49 7.27 1.93
CA ILE A 77 -12.66 7.54 0.49
C ILE A 77 -11.39 7.25 -0.31
N GLU A 78 -10.24 7.22 0.38
CA GLU A 78 -8.95 6.91 -0.23
C GLU A 78 -7.96 6.44 0.83
N ARG A 79 -7.11 5.47 0.50
CA ARG A 79 -5.98 5.02 1.32
C ARG A 79 -4.84 4.52 0.46
N GLY A 80 -3.64 4.48 1.03
CA GLY A 80 -2.48 4.00 0.30
C GLY A 80 -1.16 4.39 0.96
N PHE A 81 -0.14 4.54 0.12
CA PHE A 81 1.21 4.87 0.55
C PHE A 81 1.80 6.03 -0.25
N ILE A 82 2.67 6.78 0.40
CA ILE A 82 3.51 7.79 -0.24
C ILE A 82 4.95 7.43 0.05
N TYR A 83 5.81 7.39 -0.97
CA TYR A 83 7.22 7.09 -0.82
C TYR A 83 8.10 8.08 -1.60
N SER A 84 9.31 8.29 -1.13
CA SER A 84 10.28 9.21 -1.73
C SER A 84 11.71 8.82 -1.35
N LEU A 85 12.69 9.40 -2.06
CA LEU A 85 14.11 9.34 -1.71
C LEU A 85 14.46 10.26 -0.53
N SER A 86 13.63 11.22 -0.21
CA SER A 86 13.81 12.17 0.89
C SER A 86 12.72 12.03 1.94
N GLY A 87 13.11 11.88 3.20
CA GLY A 87 12.18 11.86 4.33
C GLY A 87 11.52 13.22 4.60
N TYR A 88 12.10 14.31 4.12
CA TYR A 88 11.58 15.68 4.33
C TYR A 88 10.48 16.07 3.34
N SER A 89 10.32 15.35 2.25
CA SER A 89 9.39 15.67 1.14
C SER A 89 8.33 14.59 0.93
N LEU A 90 7.89 13.93 2.00
CA LEU A 90 6.83 12.92 1.93
C LEU A 90 5.44 13.55 2.04
N GLU A 91 5.19 14.58 1.22
CA GLU A 91 3.85 15.14 1.07
C GLU A 91 3.17 14.59 -0.18
N GLU A 92 1.86 14.72 -0.24
CA GLU A 92 1.05 14.22 -1.35
C GLU A 92 1.47 14.83 -2.70
N SER A 93 2.01 16.06 -2.67
CA SER A 93 2.46 16.81 -3.85
C SER A 93 3.87 16.48 -4.32
N THR A 94 4.72 15.90 -3.47
CA THR A 94 6.16 15.71 -3.74
C THR A 94 6.62 14.26 -3.71
N GLY A 95 5.86 13.37 -3.08
CA GLY A 95 6.14 11.94 -3.03
C GLY A 95 5.46 11.17 -4.16
N ASN A 96 5.96 9.97 -4.44
CA ASN A 96 5.27 9.03 -5.30
C ASN A 96 4.08 8.43 -4.54
N LYS A 97 2.87 8.73 -4.97
CA LYS A 97 1.64 8.28 -4.33
C LYS A 97 1.16 6.97 -4.95
N ILE A 98 0.85 6.01 -4.09
CA ILE A 98 0.18 4.76 -4.48
C ILE A 98 -1.19 4.75 -3.83
N MET A 99 -2.22 4.85 -4.65
CA MET A 99 -3.60 4.73 -4.23
C MET A 99 -4.05 3.28 -4.36
N LEU A 100 -4.64 2.75 -3.31
CA LEU A 100 -5.19 1.40 -3.29
C LEU A 100 -6.70 1.44 -3.38
N SER A 101 -7.25 0.53 -4.17
CA SER A 101 -8.68 0.31 -4.24
C SER A 101 -9.24 -0.19 -2.91
N GLY A 102 -10.46 0.21 -2.61
CA GLY A 102 -11.14 -0.12 -1.37
C GLY A 102 -11.13 1.02 -0.36
N ASN A 103 -12.26 1.19 0.29
CA ASN A 103 -12.59 2.27 1.19
C ASN A 103 -12.90 1.79 2.61
N SER A 104 -12.39 0.63 3.00
CA SER A 104 -12.59 0.05 4.34
C SER A 104 -11.45 0.38 5.28
N ILE A 105 -11.70 0.31 6.58
CA ILE A 105 -10.68 0.23 7.63
C ILE A 105 -9.95 -1.12 7.58
N GLY A 106 -8.91 -1.28 8.40
CA GLY A 106 -8.12 -2.50 8.51
C GLY A 106 -6.88 -2.50 7.62
N THR A 107 -6.32 -3.68 7.46
CA THR A 107 -5.06 -3.89 6.75
C THR A 107 -5.20 -3.72 5.24
N PHE A 108 -4.18 -3.13 4.62
CA PHE A 108 -4.03 -3.02 3.16
C PHE A 108 -2.57 -3.26 2.77
N ILE A 109 -2.38 -3.88 1.62
CA ILE A 109 -1.08 -4.40 1.20
C ILE A 109 -0.84 -4.03 -0.27
N THR A 110 0.42 -3.70 -0.58
CA THR A 110 0.89 -3.54 -1.96
C THR A 110 2.36 -3.91 -2.09
N THR A 111 2.80 -4.05 -3.33
CA THR A 111 4.23 -4.17 -3.66
C THR A 111 4.63 -2.99 -4.53
N ILE A 112 5.59 -2.21 -4.05
CA ILE A 112 6.20 -1.14 -4.85
C ILE A 112 7.28 -1.79 -5.71
N THR A 113 7.26 -1.50 -7.00
CA THR A 113 8.23 -1.99 -7.99
C THR A 113 8.91 -0.83 -8.70
N GLY A 114 9.95 -1.11 -9.49
CA GLY A 114 10.67 -0.08 -10.25
C GLY A 114 11.60 0.78 -9.40
N LEU A 115 11.93 0.33 -8.19
CA LEU A 115 12.86 1.03 -7.31
C LEU A 115 14.31 0.90 -7.80
N THR A 116 15.15 1.89 -7.47
CA THR A 116 16.59 1.84 -7.73
C THR A 116 17.27 0.95 -6.70
N LYS A 117 18.21 0.12 -7.14
CA LYS A 117 18.97 -0.76 -6.26
C LYS A 117 19.90 0.03 -5.29
N ASN A 118 20.23 -0.60 -4.17
CA ASN A 118 21.12 -0.03 -3.13
C ASN A 118 20.74 1.40 -2.73
N THR A 119 19.43 1.67 -2.64
CA THR A 119 18.90 3.01 -2.45
C THR A 119 17.95 3.04 -1.25
N LYS A 120 18.15 4.02 -0.38
CA LYS A 120 17.28 4.25 0.76
C LYS A 120 16.01 5.02 0.34
N TYR A 121 14.87 4.49 0.72
CA TYR A 121 13.56 5.09 0.53
C TYR A 121 12.89 5.35 1.85
N TYR A 122 12.05 6.36 1.87
CA TYR A 122 11.15 6.70 2.97
C TYR A 122 9.72 6.46 2.52
N VAL A 123 8.89 6.01 3.43
CA VAL A 123 7.50 5.70 3.15
C VAL A 123 6.60 6.03 4.33
N LYS A 124 5.38 6.47 4.06
CA LYS A 124 4.29 6.60 5.03
C LYS A 124 2.99 6.07 4.43
N ALA A 125 2.12 5.55 5.26
CA ALA A 125 0.75 5.25 4.91
C ALA A 125 -0.12 6.50 5.06
N TYR A 126 -1.22 6.56 4.32
CA TYR A 126 -2.23 7.59 4.47
C TYR A 126 -3.63 6.99 4.33
N ALA A 127 -4.58 7.67 4.94
CA ALA A 127 -6.01 7.43 4.76
C ALA A 127 -6.76 8.76 4.77
N LYS A 128 -7.78 8.86 3.92
CA LYS A 128 -8.58 10.06 3.73
C LYS A 128 -10.06 9.75 3.93
N ASN A 129 -10.76 10.62 4.61
CA ASN A 129 -12.21 10.72 4.63
C ASN A 129 -12.64 12.12 4.17
N GLN A 130 -13.90 12.47 4.29
CA GLN A 130 -14.40 13.81 3.92
C GLN A 130 -13.91 14.94 4.84
N ALA A 131 -13.44 14.64 6.07
CA ALA A 131 -12.84 15.61 6.96
C ALA A 131 -11.40 15.96 6.57
N GLY A 132 -10.67 15.05 5.93
CA GLY A 132 -9.28 15.28 5.54
C GLY A 132 -8.45 14.00 5.47
N ILE A 133 -7.13 14.17 5.53
CA ILE A 133 -6.14 13.11 5.40
C ILE A 133 -5.41 12.92 6.72
N ALA A 134 -5.22 11.67 7.12
CA ALA A 134 -4.34 11.25 8.20
C ALA A 134 -3.15 10.46 7.63
N TYR A 135 -2.00 10.59 8.27
CA TYR A 135 -0.74 9.95 7.89
C TYR A 135 -0.17 9.13 9.03
N SER A 136 0.57 8.08 8.67
CA SER A 136 1.41 7.37 9.61
C SER A 136 2.71 8.12 9.90
N TYR A 137 3.46 7.65 10.91
CA TYR A 137 4.89 7.96 11.01
C TYR A 137 5.63 7.49 9.76
N ILE A 138 6.72 8.19 9.43
CA ILE A 138 7.60 7.84 8.33
C ILE A 138 8.45 6.63 8.74
N GLN A 139 8.52 5.63 7.89
CA GLN A 139 9.46 4.53 7.97
C GLN A 139 10.45 4.59 6.81
N SER A 140 11.53 3.84 6.88
CA SER A 140 12.51 3.75 5.80
C SER A 140 12.96 2.31 5.56
N PHE A 141 13.35 2.02 4.33
CA PHE A 141 13.97 0.77 3.93
C PHE A 141 15.06 1.05 2.90
N THR A 142 15.98 0.10 2.72
CA THR A 142 16.99 0.19 1.67
C THR A 142 16.84 -1.02 0.75
N THR A 143 16.74 -0.79 -0.55
CA THR A 143 16.72 -1.85 -1.55
C THR A 143 18.05 -2.58 -1.58
N LYS A 144 18.03 -3.88 -1.89
CA LYS A 144 19.27 -4.66 -2.02
C LYS A 144 20.09 -4.19 -3.21
N ASP A 145 21.39 -4.42 -3.17
CA ASP A 145 22.26 -4.14 -4.31
C ASP A 145 22.13 -5.22 -5.37
N THR A 146 22.38 -6.47 -4.96
CA THR A 146 22.29 -7.66 -5.82
C THR A 146 21.59 -8.79 -5.07
N GLU A 147 21.04 -9.73 -5.80
CA GLU A 147 20.48 -10.98 -5.27
C GLU A 147 21.34 -12.14 -5.76
N LEU A 148 21.24 -13.27 -5.05
CA LEU A 148 21.89 -14.50 -5.54
C LEU A 148 21.24 -14.91 -6.87
N PRO A 149 22.02 -15.40 -7.85
CA PRO A 149 21.47 -15.96 -9.06
C PRO A 149 20.59 -17.17 -8.74
N THR A 150 19.56 -17.38 -9.54
CA THR A 150 18.70 -18.55 -9.45
C THR A 150 18.93 -19.47 -10.63
N LEU A 151 18.82 -20.78 -10.40
CA LEU A 151 18.96 -21.77 -11.45
C LEU A 151 17.99 -22.93 -11.22
N THR A 152 17.66 -23.62 -12.30
CA THR A 152 17.03 -24.95 -12.31
C THR A 152 17.99 -25.95 -12.86
N SER A 153 17.92 -27.19 -12.40
CA SER A 153 18.79 -28.29 -12.91
C SER A 153 17.98 -29.54 -13.12
N ASP A 154 18.40 -30.30 -14.12
CA ASP A 154 17.93 -31.68 -14.39
C ASP A 154 19.15 -32.59 -14.56
N PHE A 155 19.02 -33.83 -14.08
CA PHE A 155 20.09 -34.84 -14.14
C PHE A 155 19.58 -36.11 -14.78
N GLN A 156 20.24 -36.53 -15.84
CA GLN A 156 20.03 -37.84 -16.45
C GLN A 156 21.17 -38.77 -16.06
N VAL A 157 20.81 -39.91 -15.50
CA VAL A 157 21.75 -40.90 -15.03
C VAL A 157 21.73 -42.11 -15.98
N THR A 158 22.88 -42.39 -16.60
CA THR A 158 23.17 -43.62 -17.34
C THR A 158 24.45 -44.21 -16.76
N ILE A 159 25.32 -44.82 -17.54
CA ILE A 159 26.70 -45.15 -17.12
C ILE A 159 27.57 -43.90 -16.89
N MET A 160 27.11 -42.76 -17.40
CA MET A 160 27.66 -41.42 -17.11
C MET A 160 26.53 -40.50 -16.63
N VAL A 161 26.86 -39.54 -15.78
CA VAL A 161 25.91 -38.51 -15.30
C VAL A 161 26.02 -37.32 -16.20
N LYS A 162 24.92 -36.94 -16.88
CA LYS A 162 24.80 -35.72 -17.62
C LYS A 162 23.88 -34.79 -16.84
N GLY A 163 24.41 -33.65 -16.34
CA GLY A 163 23.63 -32.58 -15.72
C GLY A 163 23.43 -31.44 -16.71
N VAL A 164 22.22 -30.91 -16.75
CA VAL A 164 21.87 -29.67 -17.44
C VAL A 164 21.31 -28.70 -16.40
N ALA A 165 21.82 -27.49 -16.40
CA ALA A 165 21.30 -26.42 -15.53
C ALA A 165 21.06 -25.14 -16.33
N THR A 166 19.93 -24.51 -16.11
CA THR A 166 19.56 -23.26 -16.74
C THR A 166 19.56 -22.16 -15.67
N ILE A 167 20.33 -21.10 -15.92
CA ILE A 167 20.30 -19.89 -15.07
C ILE A 167 19.02 -19.16 -15.41
N THR A 168 18.12 -19.02 -14.44
CA THR A 168 16.83 -18.34 -14.61
C THR A 168 16.87 -16.87 -14.19
N SER A 169 17.89 -16.48 -13.43
CA SER A 169 18.20 -15.10 -13.10
C SER A 169 19.68 -14.96 -12.75
N ASP A 170 20.31 -13.89 -13.20
CA ASP A 170 21.68 -13.52 -12.82
C ASP A 170 21.75 -12.73 -11.50
N GLY A 171 20.61 -12.43 -10.87
CA GLY A 171 20.54 -11.62 -9.67
C GLY A 171 20.97 -10.18 -9.88
N ALA A 172 21.00 -9.71 -11.15
CA ALA A 172 21.52 -8.41 -11.62
C ALA A 172 23.02 -8.16 -11.38
N ALA A 173 23.78 -9.21 -11.20
CA ALA A 173 25.23 -9.18 -11.23
C ALA A 173 25.72 -10.21 -12.23
N ALA A 174 26.79 -9.91 -12.95
CA ALA A 174 27.35 -10.86 -13.92
C ALA A 174 27.72 -12.17 -13.24
N VAL A 175 27.28 -13.29 -13.81
CA VAL A 175 27.66 -14.62 -13.33
C VAL A 175 29.13 -14.86 -13.69
N THR A 176 29.99 -14.88 -12.69
CA THR A 176 31.44 -15.03 -12.88
C THR A 176 31.88 -16.48 -12.93
N ARG A 177 31.12 -17.40 -12.36
CA ARG A 177 31.42 -18.83 -12.33
C ARG A 177 30.13 -19.65 -12.36
N LYS A 178 30.16 -20.79 -13.05
CA LYS A 178 29.07 -21.76 -13.09
C LYS A 178 29.65 -23.17 -13.17
N GLY A 179 28.97 -24.14 -12.63
CA GLY A 179 29.41 -25.55 -12.65
C GLY A 179 28.54 -26.43 -11.81
N PHE A 180 28.93 -27.69 -11.73
CA PHE A 180 28.31 -28.68 -10.86
C PHE A 180 29.27 -29.08 -9.75
N VAL A 181 28.72 -29.30 -8.56
CA VAL A 181 29.46 -29.92 -7.46
C VAL A 181 28.90 -31.32 -7.23
N TYR A 182 29.75 -32.26 -6.86
CA TYR A 182 29.34 -33.61 -6.54
C TYR A 182 30.10 -34.14 -5.33
N SER A 183 29.47 -34.97 -4.53
CA SER A 183 30.07 -35.62 -3.37
C SER A 183 29.33 -36.92 -3.07
N LEU A 184 29.98 -37.84 -2.39
CA LEU A 184 29.35 -39.04 -1.84
C LEU A 184 28.49 -38.75 -0.59
N SER A 185 28.57 -37.56 -0.04
CA SER A 185 27.81 -37.14 1.16
C SER A 185 27.21 -35.75 0.98
N LEU A 186 25.95 -35.57 1.36
CA LEU A 186 25.26 -34.26 1.34
C LEU A 186 25.89 -33.21 2.24
N ILE A 187 26.58 -33.63 3.30
CA ILE A 187 27.19 -32.73 4.29
C ILE A 187 28.37 -31.90 3.70
N HIS A 188 28.96 -32.38 2.58
CA HIS A 188 30.14 -31.77 1.98
C HIS A 188 29.87 -31.03 0.65
N ILE A 189 28.63 -30.76 0.30
CA ILE A 189 28.26 -30.01 -0.94
C ILE A 189 28.12 -28.50 -0.68
N SER A 190 28.72 -27.96 0.37
CA SER A 190 28.53 -26.56 0.75
C SER A 190 29.42 -25.54 0.00
N GLU A 191 30.52 -25.98 -0.63
CA GLU A 191 31.39 -25.11 -1.44
C GLU A 191 31.95 -25.85 -2.69
N PRO A 192 32.14 -25.13 -3.83
CA PRO A 192 32.71 -25.74 -5.01
C PRO A 192 34.16 -26.09 -4.77
N THR A 193 34.45 -27.34 -4.59
CA THR A 193 35.83 -27.85 -4.56
C THR A 193 36.52 -27.46 -5.88
N ARG A 194 37.62 -26.74 -5.81
CA ARG A 194 38.47 -26.45 -6.97
C ARG A 194 38.92 -27.79 -7.55
N LEU A 195 38.33 -28.28 -8.64
CA LEU A 195 39.00 -29.24 -9.47
C LEU A 195 40.11 -28.49 -10.21
N GLY A 196 41.37 -28.76 -9.84
CA GLY A 196 42.51 -28.37 -10.62
C GLY A 196 42.39 -29.02 -12.00
N MET A 197 42.37 -28.21 -13.01
CA MET A 197 42.75 -28.69 -14.36
C MET A 197 44.26 -28.72 -14.48
#